data_e44e16643fe77d8af11eff252f06a7b1
#
_entry.id   e44e16643fe77d8af11eff252f06a7b1
#
_cell.length_a   1.000
_cell.length_b   1.000
_cell.length_c   1.000
_cell.angle_alpha   90.00
_cell.angle_beta   90.00
_cell.angle_gamma   90.00
#
_symmetry.space_group_name_H-M   'P 1'
#
loop_
_entity.id
_entity.type
_entity.pdbx_description
1 polymer ?
#
loop_
_entity_poly.entity_id
_entity_poly.type
_entity_poly.pdbx_seq_one_letter_code
_entity_poly.pdbx_strand_id
1 'polypeptide(L)'
;MAPYWEVLGCDGVPVPSVESYLQDFWVRGMSSSSVESYARDLLRWFRFLWRSDRDWDRVTRDDVRDFVMSLRETFKRPAEIRRPAGPAVNEVSGKPYLSDVYAPRTINHNLSVISAFYDYHLRALTGPLRNPVPERLTQGGRFGAHHNPEDEYRHGRRADYRQKVPIQAARSIPDKAFEDLFTALGTDRDRALVAFYVSSAARPSELVGLTNRRVDAGQQCISVTRKGSGAVQRIPASPEAFSWFRLYQEALPEELTRSGLSAWWTLRRPYRPLNYEAARAVIRRVNVVLGANWTLHDFRHTAAMRMAQDPKVSITDIQAVLGHVHLSTTEAYLKPRNDEVIESVNRHLSSRASDILAAGGVPASPSRYSAEDMTDLFGGTRWQ
;
A
#
# COMPACT_ATOMS: atom_id res chain seq x y z
N MET A 1 12.20 12.44 26.08
CA MET A 1 11.02 11.57 26.13
C MET A 1 10.46 11.47 24.72
N ALA A 2 10.32 10.28 24.16
CA ALA A 2 9.61 10.12 22.90
C ALA A 2 8.11 10.36 23.15
N PRO A 3 7.40 11.11 22.30
CA PRO A 3 5.99 11.34 22.45
C PRO A 3 5.26 10.01 22.22
N TYR A 4 4.71 9.41 23.25
CA TYR A 4 3.71 8.38 23.05
C TYR A 4 2.34 9.06 22.93
N TRP A 5 1.50 8.45 22.11
CA TRP A 5 0.17 8.97 21.85
C TRP A 5 -0.77 8.54 22.96
N GLU A 6 -1.58 9.47 23.45
CA GLU A 6 -2.60 9.22 24.47
C GLU A 6 -3.99 9.26 23.84
N VAL A 7 -4.90 8.46 24.38
CA VAL A 7 -6.32 8.52 24.07
C VAL A 7 -7.01 9.14 25.26
N LEU A 8 -7.61 10.31 25.06
CA LEU A 8 -8.31 11.05 26.11
C LEU A 8 -9.82 10.70 26.09
N GLY A 9 -10.38 10.54 27.27
CA GLY A 9 -11.82 10.47 27.50
C GLY A 9 -12.53 11.81 27.23
N CYS A 10 -13.83 11.82 27.39
CA CYS A 10 -14.65 13.03 27.25
C CYS A 10 -14.36 14.10 28.32
N ASP A 11 -13.77 13.68 29.42
CA ASP A 11 -13.30 14.52 30.55
C ASP A 11 -11.88 15.07 30.34
N GLY A 12 -11.22 14.73 29.22
CA GLY A 12 -9.84 15.11 28.91
C GLY A 12 -8.78 14.32 29.67
N VAL A 13 -9.17 13.27 30.39
CA VAL A 13 -8.26 12.38 31.13
C VAL A 13 -7.85 11.20 30.24
N PRO A 14 -6.56 10.78 30.27
CA PRO A 14 -6.15 9.57 29.56
C PRO A 14 -6.95 8.33 29.97
N VAL A 15 -7.35 7.50 29.00
CA VAL A 15 -8.03 6.23 29.24
C VAL A 15 -7.02 5.21 29.77
N PRO A 16 -7.07 4.80 31.05
CA PRO A 16 -6.00 4.01 31.69
C PRO A 16 -5.71 2.67 30.98
N SER A 17 -6.77 1.99 30.50
CA SER A 17 -6.62 0.72 29.78
C SER A 17 -5.90 0.90 28.44
N VAL A 18 -6.15 1.99 27.71
CA VAL A 18 -5.46 2.29 26.45
C VAL A 18 -4.04 2.73 26.71
N GLU A 19 -3.82 3.55 27.73
CA GLU A 19 -2.49 4.04 28.10
C GLU A 19 -1.55 2.89 28.43
N SER A 20 -1.94 1.96 29.32
CA SER A 20 -1.14 0.80 29.70
C SER A 20 -0.79 -0.08 28.50
N TYR A 21 -1.74 -0.29 27.58
CA TYR A 21 -1.51 -1.06 26.35
C TYR A 21 -0.52 -0.34 25.40
N LEU A 22 -0.69 0.95 25.17
CA LEU A 22 0.18 1.72 24.26
C LEU A 22 1.59 1.86 24.82
N GLN A 23 1.75 1.96 26.14
CA GLN A 23 3.06 1.94 26.81
C GLN A 23 3.76 0.60 26.61
N ASP A 24 3.09 -0.52 26.84
CA ASP A 24 3.64 -1.86 26.58
C ASP A 24 3.99 -2.05 25.10
N PHE A 25 3.13 -1.59 24.19
CA PHE A 25 3.36 -1.64 22.74
C PHE A 25 4.59 -0.82 22.32
N TRP A 26 4.81 0.33 22.98
CA TRP A 26 6.01 1.15 22.77
C TRP A 26 7.28 0.46 23.30
N VAL A 27 7.23 -0.10 24.52
CA VAL A 27 8.38 -0.79 25.13
C VAL A 27 8.81 -2.01 24.32
N ARG A 28 7.91 -2.65 23.57
CA ARG A 28 8.24 -3.71 22.61
C ARG A 28 8.99 -3.21 21.36
N GLY A 29 9.35 -1.93 21.29
CA GLY A 29 10.14 -1.35 20.19
C GLY A 29 9.30 -0.97 18.97
N MET A 30 8.00 -0.82 19.10
CA MET A 30 7.17 -0.37 17.99
C MET A 30 7.43 1.08 17.62
N SER A 31 7.36 1.42 16.33
CA SER A 31 7.60 2.77 15.85
C SER A 31 6.53 3.74 16.35
N SER A 32 6.88 5.02 16.56
CA SER A 32 5.91 6.06 16.96
C SER A 32 4.70 6.14 16.01
N SER A 33 4.91 5.95 14.71
CA SER A 33 3.79 5.91 13.73
C SER A 33 2.89 4.69 13.89
N SER A 34 3.42 3.55 14.39
CA SER A 34 2.61 2.38 14.71
C SER A 34 1.77 2.64 15.95
N VAL A 35 2.37 3.21 16.99
CA VAL A 35 1.66 3.60 18.23
C VAL A 35 0.55 4.59 17.89
N GLU A 36 0.84 5.61 17.08
CA GLU A 36 -0.18 6.57 16.61
C GLU A 36 -1.35 5.88 15.88
N SER A 37 -1.04 4.95 14.97
CA SER A 37 -2.08 4.23 14.23
C SER A 37 -2.98 3.43 15.18
N TYR A 38 -2.38 2.75 16.16
CA TYR A 38 -3.10 1.98 17.17
C TYR A 38 -3.93 2.88 18.09
N ALA A 39 -3.37 4.00 18.56
CA ALA A 39 -4.10 4.98 19.35
C ALA A 39 -5.33 5.53 18.62
N ARG A 40 -5.20 5.84 17.31
CA ARG A 40 -6.32 6.30 16.49
C ARG A 40 -7.42 5.25 16.32
N ASP A 41 -7.05 3.99 16.17
CA ASP A 41 -8.02 2.91 16.01
C ASP A 41 -8.71 2.60 17.34
N LEU A 42 -7.97 2.61 18.46
CA LEU A 42 -8.55 2.51 19.79
C LEU A 42 -9.47 3.70 20.13
N LEU A 43 -9.09 4.92 19.74
CA LEU A 43 -9.98 6.08 19.89
C LEU A 43 -11.31 5.90 19.16
N ARG A 44 -11.31 5.30 17.95
CA ARG A 44 -12.57 4.99 17.23
C ARG A 44 -13.40 3.99 17.98
N TRP A 45 -12.75 2.94 18.50
CA TRP A 45 -13.40 1.91 19.29
C TRP A 45 -14.03 2.48 20.56
N PHE A 46 -13.28 3.23 21.36
CA PHE A 46 -13.76 3.83 22.59
C PHE A 46 -14.86 4.87 22.33
N ARG A 47 -14.77 5.66 21.27
CA ARG A 47 -15.87 6.56 20.85
C ARG A 47 -17.15 5.81 20.49
N PHE A 48 -17.05 4.63 19.93
CA PHE A 48 -18.21 3.78 19.70
C PHE A 48 -18.78 3.27 21.02
N LEU A 49 -17.96 2.76 21.93
CA LEU A 49 -18.38 2.28 23.23
C LEU A 49 -19.06 3.37 24.05
N TRP A 50 -18.47 4.55 24.13
CA TRP A 50 -19.06 5.70 24.85
C TRP A 50 -20.43 6.10 24.29
N ARG A 51 -20.62 6.06 22.98
CA ARG A 51 -21.93 6.35 22.36
C ARG A 51 -22.98 5.29 22.64
N SER A 52 -22.53 4.07 22.86
CA SER A 52 -23.39 2.92 23.14
C SER A 52 -23.58 2.63 24.64
N ASP A 53 -23.02 3.51 25.49
CA ASP A 53 -22.99 3.34 26.95
C ASP A 53 -22.49 1.95 27.36
N ARG A 54 -21.33 1.55 26.82
CA ARG A 54 -20.71 0.25 27.06
C ARG A 54 -19.37 0.39 27.75
N ASP A 55 -19.21 -0.38 28.85
CA ASP A 55 -17.91 -0.54 29.49
C ASP A 55 -16.99 -1.39 28.61
N TRP A 56 -15.75 -0.98 28.47
CA TRP A 56 -14.78 -1.67 27.60
C TRP A 56 -14.45 -3.09 28.06
N ASP A 57 -14.56 -3.40 29.36
CA ASP A 57 -14.30 -4.70 29.97
C ASP A 57 -15.51 -5.65 29.93
N ARG A 58 -16.69 -5.16 29.52
CA ARG A 58 -17.93 -5.93 29.37
C ARG A 58 -18.38 -6.16 27.96
N VAL A 59 -17.52 -5.82 27.01
CA VAL A 59 -17.79 -5.91 25.57
C VAL A 59 -18.00 -7.35 25.14
N THR A 60 -18.98 -7.55 24.28
CA THR A 60 -19.35 -8.82 23.68
C THR A 60 -18.98 -8.90 22.19
N ARG A 61 -19.16 -10.08 21.60
CA ARG A 61 -19.04 -10.29 20.16
C ARG A 61 -20.03 -9.41 19.36
N ASP A 62 -21.22 -9.19 19.90
CA ASP A 62 -22.25 -8.39 19.22
C ASP A 62 -21.86 -6.92 19.16
N ASP A 63 -21.23 -6.38 20.19
CA ASP A 63 -20.69 -5.01 20.17
C ASP A 63 -19.62 -4.84 19.09
N VAL A 64 -18.77 -5.86 18.87
CA VAL A 64 -17.78 -5.85 17.77
C VAL A 64 -18.46 -5.89 16.41
N ARG A 65 -19.54 -6.67 16.25
CA ARG A 65 -20.35 -6.69 15.02
C ARG A 65 -20.94 -5.31 14.74
N ASP A 66 -21.55 -4.70 15.75
CA ASP A 66 -22.22 -3.41 15.62
C ASP A 66 -21.22 -2.28 15.36
N PHE A 67 -20.01 -2.36 15.93
CA PHE A 67 -18.91 -1.47 15.57
C PHE A 67 -18.52 -1.59 14.10
N VAL A 68 -18.38 -2.82 13.59
CA VAL A 68 -18.07 -3.02 12.16
C VAL A 68 -19.18 -2.47 11.26
N MET A 69 -20.44 -2.66 11.63
CA MET A 69 -21.59 -2.07 10.92
C MET A 69 -21.50 -0.55 10.94
N SER A 70 -21.24 0.05 12.09
CA SER A 70 -21.09 1.50 12.23
C SER A 70 -19.96 2.06 11.34
N LEU A 71 -18.81 1.36 11.24
CA LEU A 71 -17.71 1.78 10.37
C LEU A 71 -18.07 1.70 8.87
N ARG A 72 -18.92 0.77 8.47
CA ARG A 72 -19.38 0.63 7.08
C ARG A 72 -20.31 1.75 6.67
N GLU A 73 -21.08 2.29 7.60
CA GLU A 73 -22.10 3.31 7.38
C GLU A 73 -21.59 4.73 7.68
N THR A 74 -20.58 4.84 8.54
CA THR A 74 -20.06 6.14 8.96
C THR A 74 -19.22 6.80 7.88
N PHE A 75 -19.58 8.02 7.53
CA PHE A 75 -18.76 8.86 6.70
C PHE A 75 -17.59 9.45 7.47
N LYS A 76 -16.41 9.44 6.87
CA LYS A 76 -15.17 9.98 7.48
C LYS A 76 -15.17 11.51 7.55
N ARG A 77 -15.94 12.16 6.70
CA ARG A 77 -15.96 13.61 6.53
C ARG A 77 -17.39 14.14 6.66
N PRO A 78 -17.56 15.35 7.20
CA PRO A 78 -18.81 16.07 7.13
C PRO A 78 -19.31 16.21 5.69
N ALA A 79 -20.62 16.38 5.50
CA ALA A 79 -21.25 16.44 4.18
C ALA A 79 -20.65 17.56 3.31
N GLU A 80 -20.31 18.70 3.92
CA GLU A 80 -19.78 19.90 3.28
C GLU A 80 -18.38 19.69 2.67
N ILE A 81 -17.62 18.68 3.18
CA ILE A 81 -16.24 18.40 2.75
C ILE A 81 -16.18 17.10 1.92
N ARG A 82 -17.32 16.44 1.71
CA ARG A 82 -17.39 15.26 0.86
C ARG A 82 -17.20 15.66 -0.59
N ARG A 83 -16.58 14.77 -1.32
CA ARG A 83 -16.45 14.97 -2.76
C ARG A 83 -17.85 14.94 -3.40
N PRO A 84 -18.17 15.90 -4.30
CA PRO A 84 -19.39 15.83 -5.11
C PRO A 84 -19.48 14.48 -5.86
N ALA A 85 -20.70 14.02 -6.12
CA ALA A 85 -20.91 12.86 -6.96
C ALA A 85 -20.18 13.07 -8.31
N GLY A 86 -19.25 12.19 -8.63
CA GLY A 86 -18.41 12.26 -9.82
C GLY A 86 -17.83 10.89 -10.15
N PRO A 87 -16.97 10.76 -11.18
CA PRO A 87 -16.39 9.49 -11.55
C PRO A 87 -15.70 8.85 -10.36
N ALA A 88 -15.95 7.54 -10.16
CA ALA A 88 -15.34 6.78 -9.06
C ALA A 88 -13.82 6.62 -9.24
N VAL A 89 -13.33 6.78 -10.47
CA VAL A 89 -11.95 6.59 -10.89
C VAL A 89 -11.44 7.88 -11.52
N ASN A 90 -10.20 8.24 -11.23
CA ASN A 90 -9.53 9.37 -11.86
C ASN A 90 -9.18 9.02 -13.32
N GLU A 91 -9.56 9.84 -14.27
CA GLU A 91 -9.39 9.59 -15.71
C GLU A 91 -7.93 9.53 -16.14
N VAL A 92 -7.06 10.37 -15.56
CA VAL A 92 -5.63 10.44 -15.91
C VAL A 92 -4.86 9.26 -15.34
N SER A 93 -5.09 8.93 -14.08
CA SER A 93 -4.32 7.91 -13.37
C SER A 93 -4.96 6.53 -13.38
N GLY A 94 -6.23 6.41 -13.76
CA GLY A 94 -7.00 5.18 -13.65
C GLY A 94 -7.19 4.68 -12.20
N LYS A 95 -6.88 5.53 -11.20
CA LYS A 95 -6.97 5.15 -9.78
C LYS A 95 -8.32 5.53 -9.20
N PRO A 96 -8.90 4.66 -8.37
CA PRO A 96 -10.10 5.03 -7.63
C PRO A 96 -9.77 6.19 -6.68
N TYR A 97 -10.71 7.09 -6.53
CA TYR A 97 -10.64 8.09 -5.49
C TYR A 97 -10.89 7.47 -4.12
N LEU A 98 -10.38 8.12 -3.08
CA LEU A 98 -10.63 7.68 -1.70
C LEU A 98 -12.13 7.76 -1.40
N SER A 99 -12.69 6.64 -0.97
CA SER A 99 -14.08 6.59 -0.50
C SER A 99 -14.27 7.41 0.77
N ASP A 100 -15.42 8.06 0.90
CA ASP A 100 -15.80 8.77 2.11
C ASP A 100 -16.17 7.84 3.27
N VAL A 101 -16.45 6.55 3.00
CA VAL A 101 -16.64 5.51 4.02
C VAL A 101 -15.33 4.76 4.29
N TYR A 102 -15.26 4.05 5.42
CA TYR A 102 -14.06 3.28 5.76
C TYR A 102 -13.84 2.12 4.78
N ALA A 103 -12.62 2.04 4.26
CA ALA A 103 -12.22 0.96 3.36
C ALA A 103 -12.14 -0.38 4.12
N PRO A 104 -12.41 -1.54 3.45
CA PRO A 104 -12.29 -2.87 4.03
C PRO A 104 -10.97 -3.11 4.78
N ARG A 105 -9.86 -2.63 4.23
CA ARG A 105 -8.53 -2.74 4.87
C ARG A 105 -8.46 -1.97 6.19
N THR A 106 -9.10 -0.79 6.27
CA THR A 106 -9.15 0.02 7.51
C THR A 106 -9.99 -0.69 8.57
N ILE A 107 -11.14 -1.25 8.20
CA ILE A 107 -11.99 -2.02 9.12
C ILE A 107 -11.22 -3.23 9.66
N ASN A 108 -10.53 -3.97 8.78
CA ASN A 108 -9.71 -5.11 9.17
C ASN A 108 -8.55 -4.73 10.10
N HIS A 109 -7.95 -3.55 9.88
CA HIS A 109 -6.90 -3.05 10.77
C HIS A 109 -7.46 -2.70 12.14
N ASN A 110 -8.61 -2.02 12.24
CA ASN A 110 -9.29 -1.76 13.51
C ASN A 110 -9.57 -3.07 14.27
N LEU A 111 -10.11 -4.09 13.61
CA LEU A 111 -10.34 -5.39 14.23
C LEU A 111 -9.05 -6.03 14.76
N SER A 112 -7.94 -5.92 14.03
CA SER A 112 -6.65 -6.45 14.48
C SER A 112 -6.11 -5.69 15.70
N VAL A 113 -6.28 -4.36 15.74
CA VAL A 113 -5.87 -3.53 16.87
C VAL A 113 -6.71 -3.84 18.11
N ILE A 114 -8.02 -3.92 17.95
CA ILE A 114 -8.96 -4.25 19.03
C ILE A 114 -8.65 -5.66 19.59
N SER A 115 -8.45 -6.65 18.72
CA SER A 115 -8.08 -7.99 19.15
C SER A 115 -6.77 -7.99 19.95
N ALA A 116 -5.74 -7.30 19.46
CA ALA A 116 -4.46 -7.20 20.17
C ALA A 116 -4.58 -6.47 21.53
N PHE A 117 -5.42 -5.44 21.60
CA PHE A 117 -5.73 -4.73 22.84
C PHE A 117 -6.39 -5.66 23.88
N TYR A 118 -7.41 -6.40 23.51
CA TYR A 118 -8.08 -7.34 24.40
C TYR A 118 -7.19 -8.53 24.76
N ASP A 119 -6.36 -9.04 23.87
CA ASP A 119 -5.37 -10.09 24.17
C ASP A 119 -4.32 -9.64 25.20
N TYR A 120 -3.94 -8.35 25.18
CA TYR A 120 -3.09 -7.78 26.22
C TYR A 120 -3.78 -7.80 27.58
N HIS A 121 -5.00 -7.29 27.65
CA HIS A 121 -5.76 -7.20 28.90
C HIS A 121 -6.17 -8.56 29.44
N LEU A 122 -6.44 -9.54 28.59
CA LEU A 122 -6.65 -10.93 28.99
C LEU A 122 -5.43 -11.50 29.71
N ARG A 123 -4.24 -11.29 29.14
CA ARG A 123 -2.98 -11.75 29.77
C ARG A 123 -2.67 -11.00 31.06
N ALA A 124 -3.03 -9.73 31.13
CA ALA A 124 -2.86 -8.90 32.33
C ALA A 124 -3.96 -9.13 33.39
N LEU A 125 -4.98 -9.93 33.09
CA LEU A 125 -6.16 -10.17 33.95
C LEU A 125 -6.91 -8.88 34.36
N THR A 126 -6.89 -7.88 33.43
CA THR A 126 -7.47 -6.55 33.67
C THR A 126 -8.66 -6.23 32.75
N GLY A 127 -9.11 -7.18 31.95
CA GLY A 127 -10.16 -7.01 30.94
C GLY A 127 -11.22 -8.10 31.01
N PRO A 128 -12.02 -8.27 29.94
CA PRO A 128 -13.04 -9.29 29.86
C PRO A 128 -12.43 -10.71 29.89
N LEU A 129 -13.21 -11.69 30.27
CA LEU A 129 -12.76 -13.10 30.37
C LEU A 129 -12.43 -13.74 29.00
N ARG A 130 -12.86 -13.12 27.91
CA ARG A 130 -12.62 -13.60 26.53
C ARG A 130 -12.39 -12.40 25.60
N ASN A 131 -11.58 -12.61 24.57
CA ASN A 131 -11.44 -11.62 23.52
C ASN A 131 -12.78 -11.50 22.76
N PRO A 132 -13.41 -10.31 22.73
CA PRO A 132 -14.71 -10.12 22.06
C PRO A 132 -14.59 -10.19 20.52
N VAL A 133 -13.38 -10.00 19.96
CA VAL A 133 -13.15 -10.11 18.52
C VAL A 133 -13.14 -11.60 18.15
N PRO A 134 -14.15 -12.11 17.43
CA PRO A 134 -14.24 -13.52 17.15
C PRO A 134 -13.14 -14.00 16.24
N GLU A 135 -12.49 -15.07 16.61
CA GLU A 135 -11.52 -15.78 15.78
C GLU A 135 -12.24 -16.93 15.05
N ARG A 136 -12.06 -16.98 13.73
CA ARG A 136 -12.51 -18.12 12.94
C ARG A 136 -11.41 -19.16 12.88
N LEU A 137 -11.71 -20.35 13.35
CA LEU A 137 -10.88 -21.52 13.12
C LEU A 137 -11.02 -21.88 11.64
N THR A 138 -10.10 -21.44 10.79
CA THR A 138 -10.09 -21.87 9.37
C THR A 138 -9.40 -23.21 9.27
N GLN A 139 -10.13 -24.23 8.84
CA GLN A 139 -9.53 -25.47 8.37
C GLN A 139 -8.64 -25.15 7.14
N GLY A 140 -7.35 -25.49 7.21
CA GLY A 140 -6.46 -25.55 6.08
C GLY A 140 -6.08 -24.22 5.45
N GLY A 141 -5.13 -23.51 6.02
CA GLY A 141 -4.29 -22.60 5.25
C GLY A 141 -3.28 -23.41 4.42
N ARG A 142 -2.68 -22.78 3.39
CA ARG A 142 -1.62 -23.35 2.52
C ARG A 142 -0.45 -24.04 3.27
N PHE A 143 -0.41 -23.96 4.59
CA PHE A 143 0.56 -24.65 5.45
C PHE A 143 0.22 -26.15 5.69
N GLY A 144 -0.95 -26.62 5.28
CA GLY A 144 -1.33 -28.03 5.41
C GLY A 144 -0.81 -28.95 4.29
N ALA A 145 -0.15 -28.43 3.25
CA ALA A 145 0.38 -29.23 2.15
C ALA A 145 1.58 -30.12 2.55
N HIS A 146 2.22 -29.84 3.68
CA HIS A 146 3.34 -30.64 4.25
C HIS A 146 3.08 -30.94 5.74
N HIS A 147 1.85 -31.29 6.07
CA HIS A 147 1.46 -31.61 7.43
C HIS A 147 2.04 -32.97 7.81
N ASN A 148 2.88 -32.98 8.85
CA ASN A 148 3.23 -34.23 9.54
C ASN A 148 1.97 -34.74 10.26
N PRO A 149 1.50 -35.98 10.02
CA PRO A 149 0.29 -36.52 10.68
C PRO A 149 0.36 -36.53 12.22
N GLU A 150 1.57 -36.45 12.79
CA GLU A 150 1.81 -36.44 14.22
C GLU A 150 1.79 -35.02 14.83
N ASP A 151 1.82 -33.96 13.99
CA ASP A 151 1.73 -32.58 14.47
C ASP A 151 0.28 -32.20 14.78
N GLU A 152 0.10 -31.55 15.94
CA GLU A 152 -1.17 -31.01 16.33
C GLU A 152 -1.68 -29.99 15.30
N TYR A 153 -2.88 -30.19 14.78
CA TYR A 153 -3.47 -29.37 13.73
C TYR A 153 -3.64 -27.91 14.17
N ARG A 154 -2.82 -27.02 13.63
CA ARG A 154 -2.87 -25.59 13.93
C ARG A 154 -3.88 -24.87 13.03
N HIS A 155 -4.98 -24.46 13.61
CA HIS A 155 -6.00 -23.65 12.92
C HIS A 155 -5.50 -22.25 12.62
N GLY A 156 -5.62 -21.80 11.36
CA GLY A 156 -5.39 -20.41 10.98
C GLY A 156 -6.47 -19.50 11.59
N ARG A 157 -6.07 -18.51 12.40
CA ARG A 157 -6.99 -17.59 13.07
C ARG A 157 -7.38 -16.43 12.16
N ARG A 158 -8.65 -16.29 11.82
CA ARG A 158 -9.22 -15.09 11.19
C ARG A 158 -10.42 -14.60 11.99
N ALA A 159 -10.48 -13.28 12.23
CA ALA A 159 -11.67 -12.68 12.82
C ALA A 159 -12.87 -12.83 11.86
N ASP A 160 -14.04 -13.27 12.37
CA ASP A 160 -15.24 -13.53 11.57
C ASP A 160 -15.73 -12.30 10.79
N TYR A 161 -15.59 -11.11 11.36
CA TYR A 161 -16.08 -9.86 10.77
C TYR A 161 -15.08 -9.20 9.81
N ARG A 162 -13.98 -9.90 9.43
CA ARG A 162 -13.04 -9.37 8.44
C ARG A 162 -13.70 -9.21 7.08
N GLN A 163 -13.54 -8.03 6.54
CA GLN A 163 -14.04 -7.66 5.22
C GLN A 163 -13.16 -8.25 4.12
N LYS A 164 -13.77 -8.68 3.02
CA LYS A 164 -13.03 -9.05 1.81
C LYS A 164 -12.35 -7.80 1.24
N VAL A 165 -11.04 -7.86 1.07
CA VAL A 165 -10.25 -6.79 0.46
C VAL A 165 -10.05 -7.15 -1.01
N PRO A 166 -10.53 -6.36 -1.97
CA PRO A 166 -10.25 -6.59 -3.38
C PRO A 166 -8.72 -6.60 -3.63
N ILE A 167 -8.25 -7.59 -4.37
CA ILE A 167 -6.86 -7.63 -4.82
C ILE A 167 -6.73 -6.57 -5.92
N GLN A 168 -6.02 -5.52 -5.62
CA GLN A 168 -5.67 -4.51 -6.62
C GLN A 168 -4.36 -4.90 -7.27
N ALA A 169 -4.33 -4.96 -8.61
CA ALA A 169 -3.09 -5.12 -9.33
C ALA A 169 -2.16 -3.93 -9.04
N ALA A 170 -0.86 -4.20 -8.90
CA ALA A 170 0.14 -3.14 -8.81
C ALA A 170 0.06 -2.30 -10.09
N ARG A 171 0.06 -0.98 -9.94
CA ARG A 171 -0.04 -0.04 -11.06
C ARG A 171 1.23 0.75 -11.18
N SER A 172 1.75 0.86 -12.39
CA SER A 172 2.82 1.79 -12.76
C SER A 172 2.22 3.11 -13.26
N ILE A 173 2.96 4.18 -13.12
CA ILE A 173 2.70 5.43 -13.84
C ILE A 173 3.12 5.18 -15.29
N PRO A 174 2.23 5.32 -16.29
CA PRO A 174 2.59 5.22 -17.71
C PRO A 174 3.69 6.22 -18.06
N ASP A 175 4.59 5.87 -18.98
CA ASP A 175 5.76 6.69 -19.30
C ASP A 175 5.39 8.11 -19.73
N LYS A 176 4.38 8.27 -20.59
CA LYS A 176 3.89 9.60 -20.97
C LYS A 176 3.38 10.40 -19.77
N ALA A 177 2.60 9.78 -18.89
CA ALA A 177 2.11 10.46 -17.70
C ALA A 177 3.24 10.80 -16.70
N PHE A 178 4.30 9.99 -16.69
CA PHE A 178 5.51 10.29 -15.93
C PHE A 178 6.27 11.48 -16.51
N GLU A 179 6.43 11.58 -17.82
CA GLU A 179 7.05 12.72 -18.50
C GLU A 179 6.29 14.03 -18.22
N ASP A 180 4.96 14.01 -18.34
CA ASP A 180 4.10 15.15 -18.04
C ASP A 180 4.25 15.58 -16.56
N LEU A 181 4.30 14.60 -15.65
CA LEU A 181 4.50 14.82 -14.22
C LEU A 181 5.89 15.42 -13.96
N PHE A 182 6.94 14.88 -14.56
CA PHE A 182 8.31 15.32 -14.37
C PHE A 182 8.51 16.74 -14.89
N THR A 183 7.92 17.06 -16.03
CA THR A 183 7.92 18.40 -16.63
C THR A 183 7.20 19.43 -15.73
N ALA A 184 6.12 19.03 -15.08
CA ALA A 184 5.37 19.89 -14.15
C ALA A 184 6.08 20.15 -12.82
N LEU A 185 7.21 19.48 -12.53
CA LEU A 185 8.02 19.74 -11.34
C LEU A 185 8.78 21.05 -11.50
N GLY A 186 8.53 21.99 -10.59
CA GLY A 186 9.03 23.37 -10.69
C GLY A 186 10.46 23.59 -10.16
N THR A 187 11.11 22.58 -9.52
CA THR A 187 12.41 22.76 -8.87
C THR A 187 13.31 21.55 -9.04
N ASP A 188 14.63 21.77 -9.07
CA ASP A 188 15.61 20.69 -9.21
C ASP A 188 15.59 19.73 -8.01
N ARG A 189 15.28 20.24 -6.80
CA ARG A 189 15.03 19.37 -5.64
C ARG A 189 13.90 18.38 -5.90
N ASP A 190 12.78 18.86 -6.42
CA ASP A 190 11.59 18.04 -6.61
C ASP A 190 11.82 17.04 -7.77
N ARG A 191 12.58 17.46 -8.82
CA ARG A 191 13.05 16.56 -9.90
C ARG A 191 14.00 15.50 -9.36
N ALA A 192 14.99 15.88 -8.57
CA ALA A 192 15.91 14.93 -7.93
C ALA A 192 15.15 13.91 -7.07
N LEU A 193 14.22 14.38 -6.24
CA LEU A 193 13.44 13.54 -5.34
C LEU A 193 12.62 12.50 -6.14
N VAL A 194 11.94 12.92 -7.20
CA VAL A 194 11.12 12.02 -8.05
C VAL A 194 12.00 11.07 -8.85
N ALA A 195 13.13 11.52 -9.38
CA ALA A 195 14.08 10.68 -10.11
C ALA A 195 14.66 9.58 -9.21
N PHE A 196 15.00 9.90 -7.95
CA PHE A 196 15.38 8.88 -6.96
C PHE A 196 14.25 7.92 -6.64
N TYR A 197 13.01 8.39 -6.46
CA TYR A 197 11.88 7.49 -6.18
C TYR A 197 11.67 6.46 -7.28
N VAL A 198 11.67 6.89 -8.53
CA VAL A 198 11.36 6.03 -9.69
C VAL A 198 12.51 5.12 -10.08
N SER A 199 13.76 5.47 -9.74
CA SER A 199 14.92 4.65 -10.07
C SER A 199 15.34 3.70 -8.95
N SER A 200 15.31 4.15 -7.69
CA SER A 200 15.79 3.34 -6.56
C SER A 200 14.71 2.47 -5.91
N ALA A 201 13.45 2.72 -6.22
CA ALA A 201 12.30 2.09 -5.52
C ALA A 201 12.33 2.25 -3.99
N ALA A 202 13.08 3.21 -3.43
CA ALA A 202 13.12 3.48 -2.00
C ALA A 202 11.72 3.81 -1.46
N ARG A 203 11.47 3.47 -0.19
CA ARG A 203 10.25 3.97 0.47
C ARG A 203 10.35 5.47 0.69
N PRO A 204 9.23 6.21 0.65
CA PRO A 204 9.26 7.66 0.83
C PRO A 204 9.99 8.12 2.10
N SER A 205 9.78 7.44 3.23
CA SER A 205 10.46 7.75 4.48
C SER A 205 11.95 7.41 4.45
N GLU A 206 12.35 6.38 3.70
CA GLU A 206 13.75 5.99 3.51
C GLU A 206 14.51 7.05 2.71
N LEU A 207 13.91 7.55 1.63
CA LEU A 207 14.52 8.57 0.79
C LEU A 207 14.59 9.94 1.49
N VAL A 208 13.47 10.38 2.10
CA VAL A 208 13.42 11.66 2.83
C VAL A 208 14.38 11.68 4.03
N GLY A 209 14.64 10.53 4.64
CA GLY A 209 15.58 10.39 5.76
C GLY A 209 17.05 10.30 5.37
N LEU A 210 17.41 10.47 4.08
CA LEU A 210 18.81 10.43 3.64
C LEU A 210 19.62 11.61 4.21
N THR A 211 20.89 11.34 4.48
CA THR A 211 21.92 12.37 4.72
C THR A 211 22.85 12.45 3.52
N ASN A 212 23.53 13.58 3.32
CA ASN A 212 24.44 13.79 2.19
C ASN A 212 25.50 12.69 2.08
N ARG A 213 26.08 12.21 3.21
CA ARG A 213 27.08 11.12 3.24
C ARG A 213 26.54 9.77 2.72
N ARG A 214 25.24 9.61 2.61
CA ARG A 214 24.58 8.37 2.17
C ARG A 214 24.22 8.39 0.69
N VAL A 215 24.56 9.47 -0.01
CA VAL A 215 24.39 9.62 -1.46
C VAL A 215 25.76 9.47 -2.09
N ASP A 216 25.97 8.38 -2.82
CA ASP A 216 27.23 8.03 -3.46
C ASP A 216 27.06 8.08 -4.98
N ALA A 217 27.35 9.25 -5.55
CA ALA A 217 27.23 9.45 -7.00
C ALA A 217 28.27 8.64 -7.80
N GLY A 218 29.46 8.43 -7.25
CA GLY A 218 30.52 7.66 -7.89
C GLY A 218 30.17 6.19 -8.07
N GLN A 219 29.44 5.62 -7.12
CA GLN A 219 28.96 4.24 -7.16
C GLN A 219 27.50 4.13 -7.63
N GLN A 220 26.86 5.25 -7.99
CA GLN A 220 25.45 5.32 -8.38
C GLN A 220 24.52 4.61 -7.38
N CYS A 221 24.77 4.81 -6.07
CA CYS A 221 24.03 4.17 -4.98
C CYS A 221 23.59 5.17 -3.92
N ILE A 222 22.51 4.85 -3.25
CA ILE A 222 22.12 5.48 -1.99
C ILE A 222 22.03 4.45 -0.88
N SER A 223 22.38 4.86 0.36
CA SER A 223 22.30 3.99 1.54
C SER A 223 21.07 4.36 2.36
N VAL A 224 20.03 3.52 2.34
CA VAL A 224 18.79 3.75 3.05
C VAL A 224 18.72 2.97 4.35
N THR A 225 18.05 3.51 5.36
CA THR A 225 17.71 2.76 6.59
C THR A 225 16.36 2.13 6.41
N ARG A 226 16.29 0.80 6.41
CA ARG A 226 15.06 0.05 6.16
C ARG A 226 14.06 0.23 7.29
N LYS A 227 12.81 0.57 6.93
CA LYS A 227 11.70 0.64 7.89
C LYS A 227 11.40 -0.76 8.42
N GLY A 228 11.41 -0.91 9.73
CA GLY A 228 11.15 -2.17 10.43
C GLY A 228 12.43 -2.81 10.99
N SER A 229 13.37 -3.22 10.14
CA SER A 229 14.65 -3.84 10.61
C SER A 229 15.68 -2.82 11.11
N GLY A 230 15.57 -1.53 10.70
CA GLY A 230 16.61 -0.54 10.98
C GLY A 230 17.93 -0.77 10.21
N ALA A 231 18.04 -1.84 9.43
CA ALA A 231 19.24 -2.18 8.68
C ALA A 231 19.57 -1.12 7.63
N VAL A 232 20.85 -0.80 7.47
CA VAL A 232 21.33 0.05 6.38
C VAL A 232 21.55 -0.82 5.16
N GLN A 233 20.94 -0.43 4.04
CA GLN A 233 21.08 -1.13 2.77
C GLN A 233 21.47 -0.16 1.68
N ARG A 234 22.44 -0.54 0.84
CA ARG A 234 22.76 0.17 -0.40
C ARG A 234 21.80 -0.28 -1.49
N ILE A 235 21.25 0.67 -2.22
CA ILE A 235 20.38 0.42 -3.37
C ILE A 235 20.80 1.32 -4.53
N PRO A 236 20.72 0.84 -5.78
CA PRO A 236 21.10 1.64 -6.94
C PRO A 236 20.09 2.76 -7.21
N ALA A 237 20.57 3.80 -7.90
CA ALA A 237 19.71 4.84 -8.48
C ALA A 237 20.27 5.28 -9.82
N SER A 238 19.45 5.89 -10.69
CA SER A 238 19.86 6.29 -12.02
C SER A 238 20.86 7.45 -12.00
N PRO A 239 21.78 7.53 -12.97
CA PRO A 239 22.71 8.67 -13.12
C PRO A 239 22.00 10.02 -13.17
N GLU A 240 20.83 10.05 -13.81
CA GLU A 240 19.98 11.24 -13.91
C GLU A 240 19.54 11.75 -12.52
N ALA A 241 19.19 10.85 -11.60
CA ALA A 241 18.80 11.24 -10.24
C ALA A 241 19.96 11.98 -9.52
N PHE A 242 21.20 11.53 -9.69
CA PHE A 242 22.38 12.20 -9.12
C PHE A 242 22.67 13.53 -9.82
N SER A 243 22.43 13.65 -11.12
CA SER A 243 22.57 14.91 -11.86
C SER A 243 21.61 15.98 -11.33
N TRP A 244 20.33 15.66 -11.18
CA TRP A 244 19.35 16.57 -10.57
C TRP A 244 19.67 16.89 -9.11
N PHE A 245 20.17 15.90 -8.37
CA PHE A 245 20.59 16.12 -6.99
C PHE A 245 21.76 17.10 -6.89
N ARG A 246 22.72 17.01 -7.81
CA ARG A 246 23.85 17.94 -7.89
C ARG A 246 23.38 19.36 -8.17
N LEU A 247 22.53 19.56 -9.18
CA LEU A 247 21.96 20.87 -9.50
C LEU A 247 21.20 21.47 -8.28
N TYR A 248 20.43 20.63 -7.61
CA TYR A 248 19.75 21.07 -6.39
C TYR A 248 20.73 21.46 -5.27
N GLN A 249 21.82 20.73 -5.08
CA GLN A 249 22.83 21.06 -4.06
C GLN A 249 23.57 22.36 -4.35
N GLU A 250 23.83 22.66 -5.62
CA GLU A 250 24.47 23.91 -6.07
C GLU A 250 23.60 25.14 -5.74
N ALA A 251 22.29 24.97 -5.67
CA ALA A 251 21.36 26.04 -5.29
C ALA A 251 21.21 26.21 -3.77
N LEU A 252 21.80 25.34 -2.95
CA LEU A 252 21.73 25.41 -1.48
C LEU A 252 22.91 26.18 -0.89
N PRO A 253 22.74 26.80 0.30
CA PRO A 253 23.87 27.26 1.09
C PRO A 253 24.85 26.11 1.40
N GLU A 254 26.15 26.39 1.28
CA GLU A 254 27.20 25.38 1.47
C GLU A 254 27.11 24.66 2.83
N GLU A 255 26.69 25.38 3.87
CA GLU A 255 26.54 24.82 5.21
C GLU A 255 25.54 23.66 5.26
N LEU A 256 24.55 23.64 4.38
CA LEU A 256 23.51 22.61 4.32
C LEU A 256 23.94 21.38 3.52
N THR A 257 25.01 21.47 2.72
CA THR A 257 25.51 20.36 1.91
C THR A 257 26.51 19.46 2.64
N ARG A 258 26.85 19.78 3.89
CA ARG A 258 27.80 18.99 4.70
C ARG A 258 27.35 17.53 4.85
N SER A 259 28.29 16.60 4.88
CA SER A 259 28.09 15.16 4.79
C SER A 259 27.13 14.57 5.83
N GLY A 260 27.14 15.08 7.05
CA GLY A 260 26.32 14.57 8.16
C GLY A 260 24.89 15.10 8.18
N LEU A 261 24.57 16.14 7.38
CA LEU A 261 23.26 16.79 7.38
C LEU A 261 22.27 16.08 6.46
N SER A 262 21.00 16.46 6.57
CA SER A 262 19.94 15.98 5.68
C SER A 262 20.29 16.22 4.21
N ALA A 263 20.00 15.26 3.35
CA ALA A 263 20.13 15.45 1.91
C ALA A 263 19.02 16.34 1.34
N TRP A 264 17.90 16.48 2.04
CA TRP A 264 16.71 17.17 1.55
C TRP A 264 16.29 18.31 2.48
N TRP A 265 16.13 19.51 1.93
CA TRP A 265 15.76 20.72 2.67
C TRP A 265 14.54 21.40 2.05
N THR A 266 13.82 22.19 2.85
CA THR A 266 12.84 23.14 2.33
C THR A 266 13.57 24.24 1.55
N LEU A 267 12.91 24.77 0.48
CA LEU A 267 13.54 25.80 -0.37
C LEU A 267 13.31 27.24 0.11
N ARG A 268 12.57 27.41 1.19
CA ARG A 268 12.30 28.73 1.80
C ARG A 268 12.89 28.82 3.19
N ARG A 269 13.39 29.96 3.56
CA ARG A 269 13.87 30.23 4.91
C ARG A 269 12.70 30.31 5.90
N PRO A 270 12.85 29.83 7.14
CA PRO A 270 14.02 29.09 7.63
C PRO A 270 14.13 27.70 6.99
N TYR A 271 15.33 27.34 6.53
CA TYR A 271 15.57 26.00 5.97
C TYR A 271 15.35 24.93 7.05
N ARG A 272 14.58 23.90 6.69
CA ARG A 272 14.29 22.75 7.57
C ARG A 272 14.48 21.46 6.78
N PRO A 273 14.92 20.36 7.42
CA PRO A 273 14.90 19.05 6.77
C PRO A 273 13.52 18.75 6.21
N LEU A 274 13.49 18.25 4.97
CA LEU A 274 12.24 17.88 4.32
C LEU A 274 11.61 16.70 5.06
N ASN A 275 10.35 16.79 5.40
CA ASN A 275 9.60 15.69 5.99
C ASN A 275 8.68 15.01 4.96
N TYR A 276 8.09 13.89 5.35
CA TYR A 276 7.20 13.10 4.49
C TYR A 276 6.01 13.92 3.96
N GLU A 277 5.39 14.74 4.79
CA GLU A 277 4.23 15.55 4.37
C GLU A 277 4.62 16.64 3.38
N ALA A 278 5.80 17.23 3.55
CA ALA A 278 6.32 18.20 2.58
C ALA A 278 6.63 17.55 1.21
N ALA A 279 7.25 16.35 1.21
CA ALA A 279 7.46 15.58 0.00
C ALA A 279 6.13 15.19 -0.68
N ARG A 280 5.14 14.77 0.10
CA ARG A 280 3.78 14.47 -0.38
C ARG A 280 3.09 15.71 -0.96
N ALA A 281 3.32 16.89 -0.38
CA ALA A 281 2.75 18.13 -0.85
C ALA A 281 3.28 18.54 -2.24
N VAL A 282 4.53 18.15 -2.61
CA VAL A 282 5.06 18.32 -3.97
C VAL A 282 4.15 17.61 -4.97
N ILE A 283 3.91 16.31 -4.77
CA ILE A 283 3.08 15.52 -5.67
C ILE A 283 1.63 15.98 -5.71
N ARG A 284 1.09 16.44 -4.57
CA ARG A 284 -0.26 17.03 -4.54
C ARG A 284 -0.38 18.26 -5.45
N ARG A 285 0.63 19.13 -5.47
CA ARG A 285 0.62 20.32 -6.35
C ARG A 285 0.64 19.92 -7.83
N VAL A 286 1.50 18.98 -8.18
CA VAL A 286 1.58 18.45 -9.56
C VAL A 286 0.27 17.77 -9.96
N ASN A 287 -0.33 16.99 -9.08
CA ASN A 287 -1.62 16.35 -9.32
C ASN A 287 -2.73 17.36 -9.62
N VAL A 288 -2.73 18.52 -8.95
CA VAL A 288 -3.73 19.59 -9.23
C VAL A 288 -3.56 20.11 -10.65
N VAL A 289 -2.32 20.30 -11.11
CA VAL A 289 -2.01 20.79 -12.47
C VAL A 289 -2.43 19.76 -13.54
N LEU A 290 -2.15 18.48 -13.27
CA LEU A 290 -2.40 17.39 -14.23
C LEU A 290 -3.78 16.74 -14.12
N GLY A 291 -4.62 17.15 -13.17
CA GLY A 291 -5.88 16.48 -12.89
C GLY A 291 -5.72 15.03 -12.39
N ALA A 292 -4.55 14.66 -11.86
CA ALA A 292 -4.19 13.31 -11.45
C ALA A 292 -4.35 13.08 -9.93
N ASN A 293 -4.13 11.84 -9.47
CA ASN A 293 -4.13 11.49 -8.05
C ASN A 293 -2.95 10.55 -7.67
N TRP A 294 -1.79 10.78 -8.26
CA TRP A 294 -0.56 10.05 -7.97
C TRP A 294 -0.11 10.25 -6.52
N THR A 295 0.56 9.24 -5.97
CA THR A 295 1.13 9.25 -4.62
C THR A 295 2.61 8.88 -4.67
N LEU A 296 3.36 9.19 -3.61
CA LEU A 296 4.77 8.79 -3.50
C LEU A 296 4.96 7.26 -3.62
N HIS A 297 3.96 6.47 -3.27
CA HIS A 297 4.01 5.01 -3.39
C HIS A 297 3.92 4.52 -4.84
N ASP A 298 3.26 5.29 -5.71
CA ASP A 298 3.13 4.93 -7.11
C ASP A 298 4.49 4.97 -7.85
N PHE A 299 5.40 5.86 -7.46
CA PHE A 299 6.77 5.86 -8.01
C PHE A 299 7.53 4.59 -7.66
N ARG A 300 7.41 4.11 -6.43
CA ARG A 300 8.01 2.84 -6.03
C ARG A 300 7.38 1.66 -6.77
N HIS A 301 6.07 1.66 -6.96
CA HIS A 301 5.39 0.66 -7.77
C HIS A 301 5.86 0.72 -9.24
N THR A 302 6.02 1.93 -9.79
CA THR A 302 6.55 2.14 -11.14
C THR A 302 7.97 1.59 -11.27
N ALA A 303 8.86 1.90 -10.33
CA ALA A 303 10.21 1.36 -10.30
C ALA A 303 10.22 -0.18 -10.25
N ALA A 304 9.40 -0.76 -9.36
CA ALA A 304 9.30 -2.21 -9.23
C ALA A 304 8.76 -2.88 -10.52
N MET A 305 7.75 -2.27 -11.15
CA MET A 305 7.19 -2.77 -12.42
C MET A 305 8.20 -2.67 -13.57
N ARG A 306 8.93 -1.54 -13.69
CA ARG A 306 9.98 -1.38 -14.71
C ARG A 306 11.08 -2.43 -14.53
N MET A 307 11.53 -2.67 -13.31
CA MET A 307 12.50 -3.76 -13.03
C MET A 307 11.92 -5.14 -13.37
N ALA A 308 10.65 -5.41 -13.05
CA ALA A 308 9.99 -6.68 -13.34
C ALA A 308 9.78 -6.95 -14.84
N GLN A 309 9.72 -5.90 -15.65
CA GLN A 309 9.61 -5.99 -17.11
C GLN A 309 10.97 -6.19 -17.81
N ASP A 310 12.08 -5.93 -17.12
CA ASP A 310 13.42 -6.19 -17.66
C ASP A 310 13.81 -7.66 -17.41
N PRO A 311 13.96 -8.48 -18.49
CA PRO A 311 14.31 -9.89 -18.34
C PRO A 311 15.71 -10.11 -17.76
N LYS A 312 16.55 -9.08 -17.68
CA LYS A 312 17.89 -9.16 -17.09
C LYS A 312 17.87 -8.99 -15.56
N VAL A 313 16.77 -8.54 -14.99
CA VAL A 313 16.63 -8.33 -13.54
C VAL A 313 15.85 -9.48 -12.92
N SER A 314 16.49 -10.24 -12.04
CA SER A 314 15.84 -11.37 -11.38
C SER A 314 14.83 -10.91 -10.32
N ILE A 315 13.83 -11.76 -10.03
CA ILE A 315 12.85 -11.47 -8.95
C ILE A 315 13.53 -11.31 -7.59
N THR A 316 14.62 -12.01 -7.36
CA THR A 316 15.42 -11.93 -6.13
C THR A 316 16.13 -10.58 -6.01
N ASP A 317 16.61 -10.02 -7.14
CA ASP A 317 17.19 -8.67 -7.17
C ASP A 317 16.12 -7.62 -6.87
N ILE A 318 14.95 -7.74 -7.48
CA ILE A 318 13.80 -6.86 -7.21
C ILE A 318 13.41 -6.95 -5.73
N GLN A 319 13.31 -8.16 -5.18
CA GLN A 319 13.02 -8.36 -3.76
C GLN A 319 14.06 -7.68 -2.87
N ALA A 320 15.34 -7.84 -3.19
CA ALA A 320 16.44 -7.22 -2.46
C ALA A 320 16.37 -5.69 -2.52
N VAL A 321 16.23 -5.10 -3.71
CA VAL A 321 16.10 -3.65 -3.89
C VAL A 321 14.90 -3.10 -3.13
N LEU A 322 13.75 -3.77 -3.21
CA LEU A 322 12.55 -3.38 -2.48
C LEU A 322 12.66 -3.59 -0.97
N GLY A 323 13.56 -4.45 -0.50
CA GLY A 323 13.66 -4.85 0.90
C GLY A 323 12.37 -5.52 1.39
N HIS A 324 11.84 -6.45 0.59
CA HIS A 324 10.70 -7.27 0.96
C HIS A 324 11.18 -8.53 1.67
N VAL A 325 10.69 -8.77 2.90
CA VAL A 325 11.02 -9.98 3.66
C VAL A 325 10.46 -11.23 2.99
N HIS A 326 9.25 -11.13 2.42
CA HIS A 326 8.56 -12.24 1.76
C HIS A 326 8.51 -12.05 0.26
N LEU A 327 8.88 -13.08 -0.51
CA LEU A 327 8.84 -13.08 -1.97
C LEU A 327 7.42 -12.84 -2.50
N SER A 328 6.40 -13.36 -1.82
CA SER A 328 4.98 -13.17 -2.17
C SER A 328 4.55 -11.69 -2.29
N THR A 329 5.23 -10.79 -1.60
CA THR A 329 5.01 -9.34 -1.75
C THR A 329 5.56 -8.81 -3.07
N THR A 330 6.64 -9.42 -3.58
CA THR A 330 7.28 -9.05 -4.85
C THR A 330 6.57 -9.70 -6.04
N GLU A 331 6.03 -10.91 -5.88
CA GLU A 331 5.26 -11.61 -6.91
C GLU A 331 4.06 -10.81 -7.44
N ALA A 332 3.54 -9.87 -6.64
CA ALA A 332 2.49 -8.97 -7.07
C ALA A 332 2.87 -8.15 -8.32
N TYR A 333 4.18 -7.90 -8.54
CA TYR A 333 4.70 -7.18 -9.70
C TYR A 333 4.95 -8.07 -10.92
N LEU A 334 4.99 -9.40 -10.73
CA LEU A 334 5.17 -10.39 -11.81
C LEU A 334 3.84 -10.85 -12.40
N LYS A 335 2.73 -10.52 -11.75
CA LYS A 335 1.41 -10.88 -12.30
C LYS A 335 1.18 -10.05 -13.56
N PRO A 336 1.07 -10.69 -14.72
CA PRO A 336 0.77 -9.98 -15.95
C PRO A 336 -0.55 -9.23 -15.80
N ARG A 337 -0.64 -8.06 -16.43
CA ARG A 337 -1.90 -7.33 -16.51
C ARG A 337 -2.87 -8.15 -17.35
N ASN A 338 -4.16 -8.09 -17.05
CA ASN A 338 -5.18 -8.82 -17.82
C ASN A 338 -5.07 -8.53 -19.32
N ASP A 339 -4.78 -7.28 -19.70
CA ASP A 339 -4.61 -6.88 -21.09
C ASP A 339 -3.41 -7.59 -21.75
N GLU A 340 -2.29 -7.72 -21.05
CA GLU A 340 -1.09 -8.44 -21.51
C GLU A 340 -1.37 -9.93 -21.67
N VAL A 341 -2.15 -10.51 -20.74
CA VAL A 341 -2.59 -11.92 -20.83
C VAL A 341 -3.48 -12.13 -22.03
N ILE A 342 -4.48 -11.26 -22.21
CA ILE A 342 -5.41 -11.32 -23.33
C ILE A 342 -4.64 -11.19 -24.66
N GLU A 343 -3.73 -10.21 -24.78
CA GLU A 343 -2.92 -10.02 -25.95
C GLU A 343 -2.02 -11.22 -26.25
N SER A 344 -1.36 -11.78 -25.23
CA SER A 344 -0.52 -12.96 -25.36
C SER A 344 -1.31 -14.18 -25.79
N VAL A 345 -2.49 -14.40 -25.18
CA VAL A 345 -3.38 -15.52 -25.55
C VAL A 345 -3.93 -15.32 -26.98
N ASN A 346 -4.35 -14.12 -27.34
CA ASN A 346 -4.82 -13.81 -28.67
C ASN A 346 -3.73 -14.05 -29.73
N ARG A 347 -2.49 -13.65 -29.46
CA ARG A 347 -1.34 -13.91 -30.33
C ARG A 347 -1.11 -15.42 -30.53
N HIS A 348 -1.18 -16.20 -29.42
CA HIS A 348 -1.09 -17.66 -29.47
C HIS A 348 -2.22 -18.27 -30.30
N LEU A 349 -3.46 -17.84 -30.10
CA LEU A 349 -4.61 -18.33 -30.87
C LEU A 349 -4.49 -17.99 -32.36
N SER A 350 -4.03 -16.80 -32.67
CA SER A 350 -3.80 -16.37 -34.06
C SER A 350 -2.68 -17.15 -34.74
N SER A 351 -1.55 -17.40 -34.04
CA SER A 351 -0.45 -18.21 -34.57
C SER A 351 -0.92 -19.64 -34.84
N ARG A 352 -1.67 -20.24 -33.91
CA ARG A 352 -2.20 -21.57 -34.07
C ARG A 352 -3.19 -21.69 -35.24
N ALA A 353 -4.04 -20.68 -35.45
CA ALA A 353 -4.93 -20.60 -36.62
C ALA A 353 -4.12 -20.54 -37.94
N SER A 354 -3.04 -19.75 -37.98
CA SER A 354 -2.15 -19.65 -39.14
C SER A 354 -1.40 -20.96 -39.41
N ASP A 355 -0.94 -21.65 -38.36
CA ASP A 355 -0.27 -22.96 -38.48
C ASP A 355 -1.21 -24.05 -39.04
N ILE A 356 -2.47 -24.05 -38.60
CA ILE A 356 -3.51 -24.98 -39.14
C ILE A 356 -3.79 -24.70 -40.60
N LEU A 357 -3.88 -23.43 -41.01
CA LEU A 357 -4.06 -23.03 -42.40
C LEU A 357 -2.85 -23.37 -43.27
N ALA A 358 -1.62 -23.16 -42.75
CA ALA A 358 -0.38 -23.49 -43.45
C ALA A 358 -0.16 -25.01 -43.62
N ALA A 359 -0.65 -25.83 -42.69
CA ALA A 359 -0.58 -27.29 -42.75
C ALA A 359 -1.59 -27.93 -43.73
N GLY A 360 -2.33 -27.13 -44.50
CA GLY A 360 -3.29 -27.63 -45.50
C GLY A 360 -4.48 -28.41 -44.91
N GLY A 361 -4.61 -28.32 -43.60
CA GLY A 361 -5.67 -28.98 -42.84
C GLY A 361 -6.78 -28.01 -42.53
N VAL A 362 -7.64 -27.70 -43.47
CA VAL A 362 -9.02 -27.36 -43.10
C VAL A 362 -9.66 -28.66 -42.63
N PRO A 363 -9.92 -28.85 -41.34
CA PRO A 363 -10.81 -29.89 -40.95
C PRO A 363 -12.15 -29.55 -41.56
N ALA A 364 -12.53 -30.24 -42.63
CA ALA A 364 -13.90 -30.31 -43.06
C ALA A 364 -14.67 -31.09 -42.00
N SER A 365 -14.89 -30.49 -40.87
CA SER A 365 -15.98 -30.84 -40.00
C SER A 365 -17.10 -29.91 -40.39
N PRO A 366 -18.17 -30.42 -41.01
CA PRO A 366 -19.40 -29.66 -41.02
C PRO A 366 -19.69 -29.33 -39.57
N SER A 367 -19.91 -28.04 -39.28
CA SER A 367 -20.43 -27.63 -37.99
C SER A 367 -21.58 -28.58 -37.67
N ARG A 368 -21.53 -29.31 -36.55
CA ARG A 368 -22.61 -30.18 -36.11
C ARG A 368 -23.93 -29.46 -35.88
N TYR A 369 -23.89 -28.18 -36.08
CA TYR A 369 -24.99 -27.24 -35.85
C TYR A 369 -25.35 -26.57 -37.18
N SER A 370 -26.61 -26.70 -37.58
CA SER A 370 -27.16 -25.97 -38.71
C SER A 370 -27.25 -24.47 -38.42
N ALA A 371 -27.44 -23.65 -39.44
CA ALA A 371 -27.68 -22.22 -39.23
C ALA A 371 -28.92 -21.95 -38.36
N GLU A 372 -29.89 -22.87 -38.37
CA GLU A 372 -31.06 -22.83 -37.50
C GLU A 372 -30.71 -23.15 -36.05
N ASP A 373 -29.89 -24.19 -35.79
CA ASP A 373 -29.41 -24.50 -34.44
C ASP A 373 -28.62 -23.36 -33.82
N MET A 374 -27.83 -22.62 -34.62
CA MET A 374 -27.09 -21.46 -34.18
C MET A 374 -28.00 -20.25 -33.88
N THR A 375 -29.11 -20.12 -34.64
CA THR A 375 -30.08 -19.06 -34.38
C THR A 375 -30.88 -19.33 -33.10
N ASP A 376 -31.21 -20.56 -32.84
CA ASP A 376 -31.90 -21.01 -31.61
C ASP A 376 -31.02 -20.87 -30.36
N LEU A 377 -29.72 -21.19 -30.48
CA LEU A 377 -28.77 -21.09 -29.39
C LEU A 377 -28.40 -19.65 -29.02
N PHE A 378 -28.32 -18.75 -29.97
CA PHE A 378 -27.85 -17.39 -29.78
C PHE A 378 -28.89 -16.28 -29.99
N GLY A 379 -30.17 -16.64 -30.13
CA GLY A 379 -31.30 -15.72 -30.09
C GLY A 379 -31.29 -14.62 -31.17
N GLY A 380 -31.01 -15.00 -32.41
CA GLY A 380 -31.33 -14.13 -33.58
C GLY A 380 -30.54 -12.82 -33.72
N THR A 381 -29.48 -12.61 -33.00
CA THR A 381 -28.60 -11.43 -33.16
C THR A 381 -27.62 -11.67 -34.31
N ARG A 382 -27.80 -10.92 -35.40
CA ARG A 382 -26.80 -10.85 -36.47
C ARG A 382 -25.53 -10.23 -35.95
N TRP A 383 -24.45 -10.97 -35.88
CA TRP A 383 -23.12 -10.44 -35.70
C TRP A 383 -22.67 -9.89 -37.07
N GLN A 384 -22.45 -8.55 -37.13
CA GLN A 384 -21.75 -7.89 -38.21
C GLN A 384 -20.27 -7.87 -37.88
#